data_1a3ff57187405761cb757088159c4402
#
_entry.id   1a3ff57187405761cb757088159c4402
#
_cell.length_a   1.000
_cell.length_b   1.000
_cell.length_c   1.000
_cell.angle_alpha   90.00
_cell.angle_beta   90.00
_cell.angle_gamma   90.00
#
_symmetry.space_group_name_H-M   'P 1'
#
loop_
_entity.id
_entity.type
_entity.pdbx_description
1 polymer ?
#
loop_
_entity_poly.entity_id
_entity_poly.type
_entity_poly.pdbx_seq_one_letter_code
_entity_poly.pdbx_strand_id
1 'polypeptide(L)'
;MTNVTAALDPGEAAARTGLTLDTLRYYEREGLIGPIDRAPGGRRRYTEDDVAWIGLVTCLRDAGLGIADLRRFTELLRSEGDGDRVAFLRRRREELQDRLRRTSAALDVLDDKIAYYSAQEHGQ
;
A
#
# COMPACT_ATOMS: atom_id res chain seq x y z
N MET A 1 -13.41 -25.25 9.06
CA MET A 1 -12.91 -25.05 9.21
C MET A 1 -12.20 -24.23 9.25
N THR A 2 -11.90 -23.78 9.62
CA THR A 2 -11.27 -23.02 9.70
C THR A 2 -10.21 -22.98 9.57
N ASN A 3 -9.81 -22.70 9.24
CA ASN A 3 -8.83 -22.65 9.03
C ASN A 3 -8.02 -22.06 9.69
N VAL A 4 -7.76 -22.44 10.15
CA VAL A 4 -6.86 -21.97 10.81
C VAL A 4 -5.75 -21.70 10.11
N THR A 5 -5.57 -20.65 9.83
CA THR A 5 -4.55 -20.34 9.11
C THR A 5 -3.36 -20.57 9.80
N ALA A 6 -2.51 -21.19 9.22
CA ALA A 6 -1.19 -21.34 9.73
C ALA A 6 -0.60 -19.97 9.86
N ALA A 7 -0.19 -19.64 11.04
CA ALA A 7 0.47 -18.36 11.25
C ALA A 7 1.84 -18.39 10.60
N LEU A 8 2.23 -17.27 10.04
CA LEU A 8 3.50 -17.12 9.37
C LEU A 8 4.49 -16.48 10.33
N ASP A 9 5.72 -16.94 10.30
CA ASP A 9 6.76 -16.26 11.07
C ASP A 9 7.19 -15.00 10.32
N PRO A 10 7.97 -14.11 10.96
CA PRO A 10 8.36 -12.87 10.31
C PRO A 10 9.06 -13.05 8.96
N GLY A 11 9.92 -14.05 8.83
CA GLY A 11 10.60 -14.31 7.57
C GLY A 11 9.65 -14.71 6.47
N GLU A 12 8.67 -15.55 6.79
CA GLU A 12 7.66 -15.96 5.82
C GLU A 12 6.78 -14.78 5.42
N ALA A 13 6.40 -13.94 6.39
CA ALA A 13 5.60 -12.75 6.11
C ALA A 13 6.37 -11.79 5.21
N ALA A 14 7.66 -11.60 5.46
CA ALA A 14 8.49 -10.75 4.62
C ALA A 14 8.53 -11.29 3.20
N ALA A 15 8.71 -12.60 3.04
CA ALA A 15 8.74 -13.21 1.71
C ALA A 15 7.41 -13.04 0.99
N ARG A 16 6.29 -13.24 1.70
CA ARG A 16 4.96 -13.13 1.11
C ARG A 16 4.59 -11.71 0.72
N THR A 17 5.04 -10.72 1.48
CA THR A 17 4.68 -9.33 1.23
C THR A 17 5.69 -8.60 0.36
N GLY A 18 6.89 -9.16 0.21
CA GLY A 18 7.95 -8.48 -0.52
C GLY A 18 8.61 -7.35 0.26
N LEU A 19 8.32 -7.26 1.55
CA LEU A 19 8.87 -6.21 2.40
C LEU A 19 9.97 -6.78 3.30
N THR A 20 10.84 -5.90 3.80
CA THR A 20 11.84 -6.31 4.77
C THR A 20 11.22 -6.42 6.14
N LEU A 21 11.91 -7.13 7.04
CA LEU A 21 11.48 -7.21 8.43
C LEU A 21 11.41 -5.85 9.08
N ASP A 22 12.36 -4.97 8.76
CA ASP A 22 12.38 -3.63 9.32
C ASP A 22 11.15 -2.83 8.86
N THR A 23 10.76 -2.98 7.61
CA THR A 23 9.56 -2.30 7.10
C THR A 23 8.30 -2.82 7.77
N LEU A 24 8.20 -4.12 7.99
CA LEU A 24 7.05 -4.70 8.69
C LEU A 24 6.96 -4.17 10.12
N ARG A 25 8.09 -4.08 10.81
CA ARG A 25 8.12 -3.53 12.17
C ARG A 25 7.75 -2.04 12.17
N TYR A 26 8.21 -1.31 11.16
CA TYR A 26 7.89 0.10 11.00
C TYR A 26 6.39 0.29 10.81
N TYR A 27 5.77 -0.52 9.96
CA TYR A 27 4.33 -0.43 9.72
C TYR A 27 3.55 -0.68 11.01
N GLU A 28 3.94 -1.67 11.78
CA GLU A 28 3.27 -1.95 13.05
C GLU A 28 3.46 -0.79 14.03
N ARG A 29 4.68 -0.29 14.15
CA ARG A 29 5.00 0.80 15.08
C ARG A 29 4.23 2.07 14.73
N GLU A 30 4.05 2.33 13.44
CA GLU A 30 3.37 3.54 12.98
C GLU A 30 1.84 3.40 12.95
N GLY A 31 1.31 2.26 13.32
CA GLY A 31 -0.13 2.06 13.33
C GLY A 31 -0.75 1.86 11.97
N LEU A 32 0.05 1.52 10.98
CA LEU A 32 -0.45 1.28 9.61
C LEU A 32 -1.05 -0.10 9.47
N ILE A 33 -0.58 -1.03 10.29
CA ILE A 33 -1.17 -2.35 10.40
C ILE A 33 -1.47 -2.57 11.87
N GLY A 34 -2.41 -3.46 12.15
CA GLY A 34 -2.83 -3.67 13.52
C GLY A 34 -1.77 -4.36 14.35
N PRO A 35 -2.04 -4.47 15.63
CA PRO A 35 -1.13 -5.23 16.49
C PRO A 35 -0.98 -6.63 15.93
N ILE A 36 0.25 -7.07 15.83
CA ILE A 36 0.55 -8.41 15.33
C ILE A 36 0.64 -9.33 16.54
N ASP A 37 -0.05 -10.47 16.45
CA ASP A 37 -0.02 -11.46 17.52
C ASP A 37 1.40 -12.00 17.71
N ARG A 38 1.66 -12.49 18.91
CA ARG A 38 2.95 -13.08 19.21
C ARG A 38 2.79 -14.52 19.66
N ALA A 39 3.71 -15.36 19.23
CA ALA A 39 3.76 -16.73 19.67
C ALA A 39 4.28 -16.78 21.11
N PRO A 40 4.05 -17.89 21.82
CA PRO A 40 4.77 -18.12 23.07
C PRO A 40 6.26 -17.96 22.80
N GLY A 41 6.94 -17.16 23.57
CA GLY A 41 8.35 -16.85 23.33
C GLY A 41 8.57 -15.50 22.71
N GLY A 42 7.50 -14.80 22.32
CA GLY A 42 7.59 -13.40 21.92
C GLY A 42 7.77 -13.13 20.43
N ARG A 43 7.91 -14.15 19.60
CA ARG A 43 8.05 -13.92 18.16
C ARG A 43 6.73 -13.52 17.55
N ARG A 44 6.77 -12.63 16.58
CA ARG A 44 5.57 -12.19 15.87
C ARG A 44 5.01 -13.32 15.03
N ARG A 45 3.67 -13.35 14.95
CA ARG A 45 2.96 -14.33 14.12
C ARG A 45 1.99 -13.57 13.24
N TYR A 46 2.13 -13.73 11.95
CA TYR A 46 1.30 -13.02 10.98
C TYR A 46 0.23 -13.96 10.44
N THR A 47 -1.02 -13.48 10.40
CA THR A 47 -2.10 -14.25 9.79
C THR A 47 -2.20 -13.92 8.32
N GLU A 48 -3.00 -14.70 7.58
CA GLU A 48 -3.28 -14.38 6.18
C GLU A 48 -3.98 -13.02 6.07
N ASP A 49 -4.85 -12.68 7.02
CA ASP A 49 -5.49 -11.38 7.03
C ASP A 49 -4.48 -10.25 7.22
N ASP A 50 -3.49 -10.47 8.08
CA ASP A 50 -2.41 -9.50 8.26
C ASP A 50 -1.65 -9.29 6.95
N VAL A 51 -1.34 -10.36 6.25
CA VAL A 51 -0.62 -10.27 4.97
C VAL A 51 -1.44 -9.51 3.94
N ALA A 52 -2.75 -9.80 3.88
CA ALA A 52 -3.63 -9.09 2.95
C ALA A 52 -3.68 -7.60 3.27
N TRP A 53 -3.78 -7.24 4.55
CA TRP A 53 -3.82 -5.84 4.98
C TRP A 53 -2.50 -5.13 4.67
N ILE A 54 -1.38 -5.79 4.91
CA ILE A 54 -0.06 -5.25 4.58
C ILE A 54 0.02 -4.96 3.08
N GLY A 55 -0.51 -5.87 2.26
CA GLY A 55 -0.54 -5.67 0.81
C GLY A 55 -1.33 -4.44 0.41
N LEU A 56 -2.47 -4.22 1.05
CA LEU A 56 -3.30 -3.04 0.79
C LEU A 56 -2.56 -1.77 1.16
N VAL A 57 -1.95 -1.74 2.35
CA VAL A 57 -1.19 -0.57 2.81
C VAL A 57 -0.03 -0.27 1.86
N THR A 58 0.68 -1.32 1.44
CA THR A 58 1.80 -1.16 0.52
C THR A 58 1.35 -0.60 -0.81
N CYS A 59 0.23 -1.11 -1.33
CA CYS A 59 -0.35 -0.64 -2.59
C CYS A 59 -0.68 0.85 -2.52
N LEU A 60 -1.32 1.28 -1.44
CA LEU A 60 -1.70 2.68 -1.29
C LEU A 60 -0.48 3.57 -1.08
N ARG A 61 0.52 3.09 -0.36
CA ARG A 61 1.77 3.83 -0.20
C ARG A 61 2.43 4.04 -1.55
N ASP A 62 2.49 2.99 -2.35
CA ASP A 62 3.10 3.08 -3.68
C ASP A 62 2.30 3.99 -4.60
N ALA A 63 1.00 4.12 -4.36
CA ALA A 63 0.15 5.05 -5.10
C ALA A 63 0.28 6.49 -4.60
N GLY A 64 1.09 6.72 -3.58
CA GLY A 64 1.42 8.08 -3.14
C GLY A 64 0.77 8.55 -1.85
N LEU A 65 0.05 7.68 -1.13
CA LEU A 65 -0.50 8.10 0.15
C LEU A 65 0.62 8.21 1.18
N GLY A 66 0.63 9.32 1.91
CA GLY A 66 1.60 9.52 2.98
C GLY A 66 1.24 8.76 4.23
N ILE A 67 2.16 8.75 5.19
CA ILE A 67 1.99 8.02 6.44
C ILE A 67 0.74 8.46 7.20
N ALA A 68 0.49 9.78 7.26
CA ALA A 68 -0.68 10.28 7.99
C ALA A 68 -1.98 9.79 7.36
N ASP A 69 -2.04 9.78 6.03
CA ASP A 69 -3.22 9.30 5.33
C ASP A 69 -3.41 7.79 5.50
N LEU A 70 -2.31 7.04 5.46
CA LEU A 70 -2.38 5.59 5.66
C LEU A 70 -2.85 5.26 7.08
N ARG A 71 -2.38 6.03 8.06
CA ARG A 71 -2.80 5.84 9.44
C ARG A 71 -4.29 6.13 9.58
N ARG A 72 -4.76 7.23 8.99
CA ARG A 72 -6.17 7.59 9.02
C ARG A 72 -7.03 6.53 8.30
N PHE A 73 -6.53 6.02 7.18
CA PHE A 73 -7.19 4.95 6.44
C PHE A 73 -7.36 3.70 7.32
N THR A 74 -6.29 3.31 8.01
CA THR A 74 -6.33 2.16 8.90
C THR A 74 -7.34 2.37 10.03
N GLU A 75 -7.32 3.55 10.65
CA GLU A 75 -8.26 3.87 11.72
C GLU A 75 -9.70 3.79 11.25
N LEU A 76 -9.99 4.38 10.09
CA LEU A 76 -11.35 4.39 9.57
C LEU A 76 -11.85 3.01 9.18
N LEU A 77 -11.00 2.20 8.55
CA LEU A 77 -11.42 0.87 8.12
C LEU A 77 -11.57 -0.09 9.27
N ARG A 78 -10.92 0.19 10.39
CA ARG A 78 -11.05 -0.65 11.58
C ARG A 78 -12.12 -0.16 12.55
N SER A 79 -12.67 1.03 12.30
CA SER A 79 -13.79 1.51 13.10
C SER A 79 -15.06 0.80 12.66
N GLU A 80 -16.12 0.95 13.44
CA GLU A 80 -17.36 0.24 13.15
C GLU A 80 -18.36 1.04 12.33
N GLY A 81 -18.00 2.24 11.89
CA GLY A 81 -18.92 3.07 11.12
C GLY A 81 -18.84 2.80 9.63
N ASP A 82 -19.89 2.28 9.02
CA ASP A 82 -19.83 1.87 7.61
C ASP A 82 -19.89 3.01 6.62
N GLY A 83 -20.69 4.04 6.90
CA GLY A 83 -20.85 5.14 5.96
C GLY A 83 -19.60 5.92 5.73
N ASP A 84 -18.83 6.14 6.77
CA ASP A 84 -17.60 6.90 6.70
C ASP A 84 -16.54 6.16 5.90
N ARG A 85 -16.52 4.83 6.00
CA ARG A 85 -15.55 4.02 5.25
C ARG A 85 -15.77 4.16 3.74
N VAL A 86 -17.00 4.03 3.30
CA VAL A 86 -17.30 4.12 1.87
C VAL A 86 -17.01 5.52 1.34
N ALA A 87 -17.41 6.55 2.07
CA ALA A 87 -17.17 7.93 1.65
C ALA A 87 -15.67 8.21 1.56
N PHE A 88 -14.90 7.73 2.53
CA PHE A 88 -13.46 7.91 2.54
C PHE A 88 -12.81 7.20 1.34
N LEU A 89 -13.21 5.96 1.08
CA LEU A 89 -12.65 5.18 -0.02
C LEU A 89 -13.00 5.81 -1.37
N ARG A 90 -14.23 6.29 -1.54
CA ARG A 90 -14.62 6.95 -2.79
C ARG A 90 -13.80 8.21 -3.04
N ARG A 91 -13.58 9.00 -2.01
CA ARG A 91 -12.79 10.21 -2.15
C ARG A 91 -11.35 9.89 -2.55
N ARG A 92 -10.75 8.89 -1.90
CA ARG A 92 -9.38 8.48 -2.25
C ARG A 92 -9.33 7.94 -3.67
N ARG A 93 -10.35 7.21 -4.09
CA ARG A 93 -10.42 6.70 -5.44
C ARG A 93 -10.46 7.84 -6.47
N GLU A 94 -11.27 8.86 -6.18
CA GLU A 94 -11.35 10.02 -7.08
C GLU A 94 -10.01 10.75 -7.18
N GLU A 95 -9.34 10.91 -6.06
CA GLU A 95 -8.03 11.54 -6.04
C GLU A 95 -7.01 10.77 -6.86
N LEU A 96 -7.03 9.45 -6.75
CA LEU A 96 -6.13 8.61 -7.53
C LEU A 96 -6.46 8.64 -9.01
N GLN A 97 -7.75 8.64 -9.36
CA GLN A 97 -8.17 8.75 -10.76
C GLN A 97 -7.71 10.07 -11.37
N ASP A 98 -7.83 11.14 -10.61
CA ASP A 98 -7.38 12.46 -11.06
C ASP A 98 -5.88 12.49 -11.25
N ARG A 99 -5.14 11.90 -10.30
CA ARG A 99 -3.69 11.80 -10.40
C ARG A 99 -3.28 10.95 -11.60
N LEU A 100 -4.01 9.88 -11.87
CA LEU A 100 -3.75 9.03 -13.03
C LEU A 100 -3.91 9.82 -14.33
N ARG A 101 -4.97 10.62 -14.45
CA ARG A 101 -5.18 11.45 -15.63
C ARG A 101 -4.03 12.44 -15.81
N ARG A 102 -3.60 13.09 -14.73
CA ARG A 102 -2.51 14.05 -14.81
C ARG A 102 -1.19 13.39 -15.18
N THR A 103 -0.95 12.22 -14.62
CA THR A 103 0.27 11.47 -14.92
C THR A 103 0.27 11.00 -16.38
N SER A 104 -0.87 10.55 -16.88
CA SER A 104 -1.01 10.14 -18.26
C SER A 104 -0.75 11.31 -19.21
N ALA A 105 -1.29 12.49 -18.87
CA ALA A 105 -1.05 13.68 -19.66
C ALA A 105 0.43 14.07 -19.68
N ALA A 106 1.09 13.93 -18.53
CA ALA A 106 2.52 14.20 -18.45
C ALA A 106 3.34 13.26 -19.32
N LEU A 107 2.95 11.97 -19.34
CA LEU A 107 3.61 10.99 -20.21
C LEU A 107 3.48 11.38 -21.67
N ASP A 108 2.30 11.84 -22.09
CA ASP A 108 2.10 12.29 -23.47
C ASP A 108 3.02 13.45 -23.83
N VAL A 109 3.16 14.41 -22.91
CA VAL A 109 4.06 15.54 -23.13
C VAL A 109 5.50 15.05 -23.28
N LEU A 110 5.91 14.13 -22.42
CA LEU A 110 7.28 13.60 -22.48
C LEU A 110 7.51 12.82 -23.78
N ASP A 111 6.53 12.02 -24.19
CA ASP A 111 6.62 11.27 -25.44
C ASP A 111 6.81 12.21 -26.63
N ASP A 112 6.04 13.30 -26.65
CA ASP A 112 6.17 14.30 -27.72
C ASP A 112 7.57 14.93 -27.73
N LYS A 113 8.10 15.25 -26.55
CA LYS A 113 9.43 15.87 -26.47
C LYS A 113 10.53 14.88 -26.84
N ILE A 114 10.37 13.63 -26.44
CA ILE A 114 11.34 12.59 -26.82
C ILE A 114 11.34 12.45 -28.34
N ALA A 115 10.17 12.40 -28.95
CA ALA A 115 10.09 12.30 -30.41
C ALA A 115 10.74 13.50 -31.10
N TYR A 116 10.49 14.69 -30.57
CA TYR A 116 11.02 15.91 -31.14
C TYR A 116 12.56 15.94 -31.05
N TYR A 117 13.12 15.68 -29.89
CA TYR A 117 14.56 15.73 -29.72
C TYR A 117 15.26 14.55 -30.39
N SER A 118 14.64 13.39 -30.45
CA SER A 118 15.20 12.25 -31.17
C SER A 118 15.30 12.57 -32.67
N ALA A 119 14.29 13.21 -33.23
CA ALA A 119 14.33 13.61 -34.64
C ALA A 119 15.45 14.62 -34.90
N GLN A 120 15.66 15.57 -33.97
CA GLN A 120 16.76 16.53 -34.12
C GLN A 120 18.13 15.87 -34.06
N GLU A 121 18.26 14.87 -33.17
CA GLU A 121 19.57 14.18 -33.04
C GLU A 121 19.89 13.33 -34.25
N HIS A 122 18.87 12.80 -34.94
CA HIS A 122 19.06 11.91 -36.07
C HIS A 122 18.74 12.54 -37.41
N GLY A 123 18.11 13.68 -37.40
CA GLY A 123 17.62 14.31 -38.61
C GLY A 123 18.61 15.23 -39.31
N GLN A 124 19.87 15.16 -38.96
CA GLN A 124 20.88 16.07 -39.51
C GLN A 124 21.24 15.77 -40.94
#